data_c255fa6d1db1eabf3dad59875b96875f
#
_entry.id   c255fa6d1db1eabf3dad59875b96875f
#
_cell.length_a   1.000
_cell.length_b   1.000
_cell.length_c   1.000
_cell.angle_alpha   90.00
_cell.angle_beta   90.00
_cell.angle_gamma   90.00
#
_symmetry.space_group_name_H-M   'P 1'
#
loop_
_entity.id
_entity.type
_entity.pdbx_description
1 polymer ?
#
loop_
_entity_poly.entity_id
_entity_poly.type
_entity_poly.pdbx_seq_one_letter_code
_entity_poly.pdbx_strand_id
1 'polypeptide(L)'
;MADEIAPFYADPLGHVLFSYPWGRDQLEGFPGPDDWARDFLNEVGDEVKERRFDGHTAVDPIQFSTASGHGIGKSALTAWLIRWIMDTRPFSKGIVTANTSEQLRTKTWAELAKWHHLGITKRWWTLNAGGGGSMNMYHNDHRETWRVDAQTCREENSEAFAGLHAAEATPFYIFDEASAVPDKIFEVR
;
A
#
# COMPACT_ATOMS: atom_id res chain seq x y z
N MET A 1 -14.23 -15.46 2.29
CA MET A 1 -13.55 -14.15 2.08
C MET A 1 -12.03 -14.27 2.25
N ALA A 2 -11.47 -14.70 3.41
CA ALA A 2 -10.01 -14.88 3.54
C ALA A 2 -9.47 -15.91 2.53
N ASP A 3 -10.11 -17.06 2.40
CA ASP A 3 -9.75 -18.10 1.43
C ASP A 3 -9.88 -17.64 -0.03
N GLU A 4 -10.75 -16.66 -0.31
CA GLU A 4 -10.91 -16.08 -1.65
C GLU A 4 -9.83 -15.03 -1.95
N ILE A 5 -9.25 -14.40 -0.93
CA ILE A 5 -8.17 -13.41 -1.05
C ILE A 5 -6.78 -14.09 -1.11
N ALA A 6 -6.58 -15.18 -0.40
CA ALA A 6 -5.31 -15.88 -0.33
C ALA A 6 -4.65 -16.20 -1.69
N PRO A 7 -5.38 -16.57 -2.75
CA PRO A 7 -4.79 -16.81 -4.07
C PRO A 7 -4.07 -15.59 -4.68
N PHE A 8 -4.40 -14.38 -4.26
CA PHE A 8 -3.81 -13.15 -4.78
C PHE A 8 -2.51 -12.73 -4.06
N TYR A 9 -1.91 -13.59 -3.25
CA TYR A 9 -0.66 -13.29 -2.55
C TYR A 9 0.45 -12.77 -3.47
N ALA A 10 0.62 -13.39 -4.64
CA ALA A 10 1.57 -13.00 -5.68
C ALA A 10 0.87 -12.52 -6.97
N ASP A 11 -0.36 -12.01 -6.84
CA ASP A 11 -1.15 -11.51 -7.96
C ASP A 11 -1.87 -10.20 -7.56
N PRO A 12 -1.15 -9.07 -7.50
CA PRO A 12 -1.76 -7.79 -7.14
C PRO A 12 -2.81 -7.32 -8.16
N LEU A 13 -2.64 -7.62 -9.44
CA LEU A 13 -3.65 -7.26 -10.45
C LEU A 13 -4.94 -8.06 -10.24
N GLY A 14 -4.85 -9.37 -10.03
CA GLY A 14 -5.99 -10.21 -9.70
C GLY A 14 -6.72 -9.74 -8.45
N HIS A 15 -5.98 -9.36 -7.38
CA HIS A 15 -6.55 -8.76 -6.18
C HIS A 15 -7.34 -7.49 -6.47
N VAL A 16 -6.79 -6.58 -7.26
CA VAL A 16 -7.44 -5.30 -7.62
C VAL A 16 -8.70 -5.55 -8.44
N LEU A 17 -8.65 -6.45 -9.41
CA LEU A 17 -9.81 -6.79 -10.23
C LEU A 17 -10.93 -7.47 -9.42
N PHE A 18 -10.56 -8.31 -8.46
CA PHE A 18 -11.51 -9.01 -7.58
C PHE A 18 -12.11 -8.11 -6.51
N SER A 19 -11.31 -7.22 -5.93
CA SER A 19 -11.68 -6.48 -4.71
C SER A 19 -12.59 -5.29 -4.94
N TYR A 20 -12.71 -4.78 -6.17
CA TYR A 20 -13.44 -3.55 -6.46
C TYR A 20 -14.58 -3.76 -7.47
N PRO A 21 -15.66 -2.97 -7.38
CA PRO A 21 -16.85 -3.12 -8.23
C PRO A 21 -16.65 -2.48 -9.62
N TRP A 22 -15.67 -2.96 -10.37
CA TRP A 22 -15.37 -2.47 -11.72
C TRP A 22 -16.60 -2.59 -12.66
N GLY A 23 -16.83 -1.56 -13.46
CA GLY A 23 -17.99 -1.48 -14.36
C GLY A 23 -19.33 -1.29 -13.66
N ARG A 24 -19.36 -0.94 -12.36
CA ARG A 24 -20.58 -0.76 -11.58
C ARG A 24 -20.47 0.44 -10.65
N ASP A 25 -21.60 0.98 -10.21
CA ASP A 25 -21.70 2.06 -9.23
C ASP A 25 -20.73 3.21 -9.55
N GLN A 26 -19.86 3.56 -8.62
CA GLN A 26 -18.88 4.64 -8.77
C GLN A 26 -17.80 4.34 -9.83
N LEU A 27 -17.68 3.08 -10.27
CA LEU A 27 -16.74 2.62 -11.30
C LEU A 27 -17.43 2.17 -12.58
N GLU A 28 -18.69 2.60 -12.84
CA GLU A 28 -19.49 2.19 -14.01
C GLU A 28 -18.75 2.42 -15.34
N GLY A 29 -18.00 3.52 -15.46
CA GLY A 29 -17.23 3.84 -16.68
C GLY A 29 -15.83 3.20 -16.76
N PHE A 30 -15.44 2.40 -15.75
CA PHE A 30 -14.09 1.88 -15.60
C PHE A 30 -14.12 0.34 -15.57
N PRO A 31 -13.64 -0.34 -16.61
CA PRO A 31 -13.62 -1.81 -16.65
C PRO A 31 -12.49 -2.43 -15.82
N GLY A 32 -11.59 -1.61 -15.28
CA GLY A 32 -10.41 -2.01 -14.51
C GLY A 32 -9.37 -0.90 -14.48
N PRO A 33 -8.18 -1.19 -13.94
CA PRO A 33 -7.02 -0.30 -14.03
C PRO A 33 -6.62 -0.01 -15.48
N ASP A 34 -6.02 1.15 -15.72
CA ASP A 34 -5.39 1.50 -17.00
C ASP A 34 -4.21 0.56 -17.33
N ASP A 35 -3.86 0.44 -18.60
CA ASP A 35 -2.85 -0.52 -19.08
C ASP A 35 -1.51 -0.37 -18.35
N TRP A 36 -1.01 0.86 -18.18
CA TRP A 36 0.25 1.08 -17.46
C TRP A 36 0.22 0.59 -16.00
N ALA A 37 -0.93 0.72 -15.33
CA ALA A 37 -1.10 0.25 -13.97
C ALA A 37 -1.24 -1.28 -13.91
N ARG A 38 -1.86 -1.89 -14.93
CA ARG A 38 -1.89 -3.36 -15.10
C ARG A 38 -0.50 -3.92 -15.28
N ASP A 39 0.29 -3.30 -16.16
CA ASP A 39 1.68 -3.72 -16.41
C ASP A 39 2.50 -3.63 -15.13
N PHE A 40 2.42 -2.51 -14.41
CA PHE A 40 3.12 -2.34 -13.13
C PHE A 40 2.70 -3.37 -12.08
N LEU A 41 1.40 -3.63 -11.92
CA LEU A 41 0.92 -4.63 -10.97
C LEU A 41 1.37 -6.05 -11.35
N ASN A 42 1.43 -6.38 -12.64
CA ASN A 42 1.96 -7.65 -13.11
C ASN A 42 3.47 -7.77 -12.81
N GLU A 43 4.27 -6.74 -13.08
CA GLU A 43 5.70 -6.71 -12.75
C GLU A 43 5.94 -6.94 -11.25
N VAL A 44 5.15 -6.30 -10.38
CA VAL A 44 5.21 -6.54 -8.92
C VAL A 44 4.90 -7.99 -8.59
N GLY A 45 3.87 -8.56 -9.17
CA GLY A 45 3.48 -9.95 -8.94
C GLY A 45 4.55 -10.94 -9.42
N ASP A 46 5.16 -10.69 -10.56
CA ASP A 46 6.20 -11.53 -11.13
C ASP A 46 7.49 -11.49 -10.28
N GLU A 47 7.87 -10.33 -9.75
CA GLU A 47 8.99 -10.20 -8.83
C GLU A 47 8.76 -10.97 -7.52
N VAL A 48 7.55 -10.93 -6.97
CA VAL A 48 7.19 -11.73 -5.77
C VAL A 48 7.32 -13.23 -6.04
N LYS A 49 6.90 -13.69 -7.22
CA LYS A 49 7.02 -15.10 -7.64
C LYS A 49 8.47 -15.50 -7.86
N GLU A 50 9.26 -14.66 -8.57
CA GLU A 50 10.65 -14.93 -8.90
C GLU A 50 11.50 -15.06 -7.63
N ARG A 51 11.33 -14.16 -6.68
CA ARG A 51 12.01 -14.21 -5.38
C ARG A 51 11.44 -15.26 -4.42
N ARG A 52 10.34 -15.89 -4.78
CA ARG A 52 9.65 -16.87 -3.93
C ARG A 52 9.34 -16.32 -2.54
N PHE A 53 8.96 -15.04 -2.50
CA PHE A 53 8.65 -14.40 -1.25
C PHE A 53 7.36 -14.97 -0.67
N ASP A 54 7.46 -15.64 0.47
CA ASP A 54 6.37 -16.32 1.18
C ASP A 54 5.96 -15.64 2.50
N GLY A 55 6.61 -14.52 2.83
CA GLY A 55 6.37 -13.79 4.09
C GLY A 55 7.11 -14.36 5.31
N HIS A 56 7.78 -15.51 5.18
CA HIS A 56 8.50 -16.18 6.28
C HIS A 56 10.01 -16.23 6.03
N THR A 57 10.39 -16.36 4.76
CA THR A 57 11.80 -16.41 4.36
C THR A 57 12.28 -15.01 3.99
N ALA A 58 13.41 -14.60 4.56
CA ALA A 58 14.03 -13.33 4.20
C ALA A 58 14.49 -13.34 2.73
N VAL A 59 14.08 -12.35 1.99
CA VAL A 59 14.52 -12.10 0.61
C VAL A 59 15.10 -10.68 0.51
N ASP A 60 15.87 -10.42 -0.53
CA ASP A 60 16.30 -9.06 -0.81
C ASP A 60 15.09 -8.15 -1.02
N PRO A 61 15.14 -6.89 -0.60
CA PRO A 61 14.01 -5.98 -0.72
C PRO A 61 13.50 -5.87 -2.15
N ILE A 62 12.20 -6.05 -2.33
CA ILE A 62 11.51 -5.84 -3.60
C ILE A 62 11.26 -4.34 -3.72
N GLN A 63 11.86 -3.70 -4.72
CA GLN A 63 11.80 -2.26 -4.91
C GLN A 63 11.26 -1.91 -6.28
N PHE A 64 10.24 -1.06 -6.30
CA PHE A 64 9.67 -0.51 -7.53
C PHE A 64 9.65 1.01 -7.47
N SER A 65 9.90 1.63 -8.60
CA SER A 65 9.72 3.07 -8.75
C SER A 65 8.97 3.38 -10.04
N THR A 66 8.10 4.37 -9.99
CA THR A 66 7.41 4.87 -11.18
C THR A 66 7.61 6.37 -11.31
N ALA A 67 8.17 6.79 -12.44
CA ALA A 67 8.28 8.18 -12.81
C ALA A 67 7.28 8.48 -13.94
N SER A 68 6.35 9.39 -13.68
CA SER A 68 5.32 9.73 -14.65
C SER A 68 4.71 11.11 -14.37
N GLY A 69 4.04 11.67 -15.36
CA GLY A 69 3.30 12.93 -15.24
C GLY A 69 2.21 12.93 -14.17
N HIS A 70 1.62 14.08 -13.92
CA HIS A 70 0.48 14.20 -13.01
C HIS A 70 -0.81 13.66 -13.65
N GLY A 71 -1.72 13.18 -12.82
CA GLY A 71 -3.08 12.82 -13.24
C GLY A 71 -3.27 11.43 -13.86
N ILE A 72 -2.24 10.61 -13.92
CA ILE A 72 -2.33 9.26 -14.53
C ILE A 72 -2.78 8.15 -13.55
N GLY A 73 -3.25 8.49 -12.35
CA GLY A 73 -3.76 7.48 -11.41
C GLY A 73 -2.73 6.88 -10.44
N LYS A 74 -1.53 7.46 -10.28
CA LYS A 74 -0.51 6.95 -9.32
C LYS A 74 -1.04 6.77 -7.90
N SER A 75 -1.83 7.71 -7.41
CA SER A 75 -2.38 7.61 -6.04
C SER A 75 -3.36 6.45 -5.90
N ALA A 76 -4.10 6.11 -6.97
CA ALA A 76 -4.96 4.93 -6.99
C ALA A 76 -4.11 3.65 -6.95
N LEU A 77 -3.05 3.56 -7.77
CA LEU A 77 -2.09 2.45 -7.74
C LEU A 77 -1.49 2.27 -6.34
N THR A 78 -1.06 3.37 -5.70
CA THR A 78 -0.56 3.36 -4.32
C THR A 78 -1.59 2.78 -3.34
N ALA A 79 -2.85 3.21 -3.43
CA ALA A 79 -3.92 2.70 -2.59
C ALA A 79 -4.19 1.20 -2.83
N TRP A 80 -4.15 0.74 -4.09
CA TRP A 80 -4.32 -0.67 -4.43
C TRP A 80 -3.18 -1.54 -3.90
N LEU A 81 -1.94 -1.09 -4.00
CA LEU A 81 -0.78 -1.80 -3.46
C LEU A 81 -0.84 -1.92 -1.93
N ILE A 82 -1.18 -0.83 -1.23
CA ILE A 82 -1.39 -0.87 0.22
C ILE A 82 -2.46 -1.89 0.58
N ARG A 83 -3.61 -1.83 -0.10
CA ARG A 83 -4.72 -2.75 0.16
C ARG A 83 -4.34 -4.19 -0.16
N TRP A 84 -3.68 -4.45 -1.28
CA TRP A 84 -3.22 -5.79 -1.64
C TRP A 84 -2.26 -6.37 -0.59
N ILE A 85 -1.24 -5.61 -0.16
CA ILE A 85 -0.31 -6.07 0.88
C ILE A 85 -1.06 -6.34 2.19
N MET A 86 -1.88 -5.41 2.61
CA MET A 86 -2.63 -5.53 3.86
C MET A 86 -3.61 -6.71 3.84
N ASP A 87 -4.35 -6.90 2.75
CA ASP A 87 -5.36 -7.94 2.62
C ASP A 87 -4.78 -9.36 2.46
N THR A 88 -3.59 -9.48 1.86
CA THR A 88 -2.99 -10.79 1.52
C THR A 88 -1.88 -11.25 2.47
N ARG A 89 -1.33 -10.36 3.30
CA ARG A 89 -0.18 -10.65 4.20
C ARG A 89 -0.56 -10.36 5.64
N PRO A 90 -0.93 -11.38 6.40
CA PRO A 90 -1.23 -11.24 7.83
C PRO A 90 -0.07 -10.58 8.58
N PHE A 91 -0.42 -9.71 9.51
CA PHE A 91 0.51 -8.97 10.37
C PHE A 91 1.48 -8.04 9.63
N SER A 92 1.21 -7.72 8.34
CA SER A 92 2.02 -6.72 7.63
C SER A 92 2.00 -5.37 8.33
N LYS A 93 3.16 -4.70 8.29
CA LYS A 93 3.34 -3.34 8.84
C LYS A 93 3.89 -2.43 7.77
N GLY A 94 3.24 -1.29 7.58
CA GLY A 94 3.61 -0.33 6.54
C GLY A 94 3.77 1.09 7.03
N ILE A 95 4.61 1.83 6.32
CA ILE A 95 4.69 3.28 6.41
C ILE A 95 4.43 3.86 5.03
N VAL A 96 3.51 4.83 4.98
CA VAL A 96 3.28 5.67 3.81
C VAL A 96 3.79 7.06 4.11
N THR A 97 4.65 7.57 3.26
CA THR A 97 5.30 8.86 3.49
C THR A 97 5.22 9.78 2.27
N ALA A 98 5.18 11.07 2.54
CA ALA A 98 5.34 12.15 1.58
C ALA A 98 6.02 13.33 2.28
N ASN A 99 6.42 14.35 1.52
CA ASN A 99 7.09 15.52 2.04
C ASN A 99 6.33 16.28 3.12
N THR A 100 5.02 16.37 2.96
CA THR A 100 4.18 17.14 3.88
C THR A 100 2.98 16.33 4.38
N SER A 101 2.58 16.60 5.60
CA SER A 101 1.37 16.01 6.19
C SER A 101 0.12 16.37 5.40
N GLU A 102 0.09 17.54 4.77
CA GLU A 102 -1.04 17.96 3.94
C GLU A 102 -1.14 17.14 2.66
N GLN A 103 -0.02 16.87 1.97
CA GLN A 103 0.01 15.99 0.80
C GLN A 103 -0.45 14.57 1.17
N LEU A 104 0.07 14.02 2.25
CA LEU A 104 -0.38 12.72 2.76
C LEU A 104 -1.90 12.71 2.97
N ARG A 105 -2.43 13.70 3.68
CA ARG A 105 -3.85 13.76 4.04
C ARG A 105 -4.76 13.98 2.84
N THR A 106 -4.42 14.94 1.98
CA THR A 106 -5.32 15.42 0.91
C THR A 106 -5.22 14.62 -0.38
N LYS A 107 -4.10 13.94 -0.62
CA LYS A 107 -3.85 13.15 -1.83
C LYS A 107 -3.84 11.65 -1.50
N THR A 108 -2.76 11.16 -0.92
CA THR A 108 -2.50 9.74 -0.75
C THR A 108 -3.53 9.08 0.17
N TRP A 109 -3.78 9.68 1.33
CA TRP A 109 -4.71 9.11 2.31
C TRP A 109 -6.17 9.25 1.90
N ALA A 110 -6.52 10.37 1.25
CA ALA A 110 -7.85 10.55 0.70
C ALA A 110 -8.17 9.50 -0.39
N GLU A 111 -7.20 9.20 -1.25
CA GLU A 111 -7.36 8.17 -2.27
C GLU A 111 -7.43 6.76 -1.64
N LEU A 112 -6.59 6.47 -0.65
CA LEU A 112 -6.69 5.22 0.12
C LEU A 112 -8.06 5.07 0.78
N ALA A 113 -8.61 6.14 1.36
CA ALA A 113 -9.94 6.12 1.96
C ALA A 113 -11.04 5.81 0.93
N LYS A 114 -10.97 6.43 -0.25
CA LYS A 114 -11.89 6.14 -1.36
C LYS A 114 -11.86 4.65 -1.74
N TRP A 115 -10.69 4.10 -2.02
CA TRP A 115 -10.54 2.70 -2.39
C TRP A 115 -10.85 1.73 -1.24
N HIS A 116 -10.57 2.12 -0.01
CA HIS A 116 -11.00 1.36 1.16
C HIS A 116 -12.53 1.22 1.22
N HIS A 117 -13.28 2.30 1.00
CA HIS A 117 -14.74 2.25 1.02
C HIS A 117 -15.36 1.41 -0.11
N LEU A 118 -14.70 1.35 -1.27
CA LEU A 118 -15.13 0.54 -2.41
C LEU A 118 -14.78 -0.95 -2.25
N GLY A 119 -13.75 -1.27 -1.45
CA GLY A 119 -13.21 -2.62 -1.33
C GLY A 119 -14.14 -3.59 -0.59
N ILE A 120 -14.19 -4.85 -1.06
CA ILE A 120 -14.99 -5.92 -0.44
C ILE A 120 -14.51 -6.26 0.97
N THR A 121 -13.23 -6.09 1.27
CA THR A 121 -12.58 -6.36 2.56
C THR A 121 -12.66 -5.18 3.54
N LYS A 122 -13.39 -4.12 3.22
CA LYS A 122 -13.45 -2.90 4.06
C LYS A 122 -13.83 -3.16 5.51
N ARG A 123 -14.61 -4.19 5.79
CA ARG A 123 -15.06 -4.53 7.15
C ARG A 123 -13.97 -5.13 8.03
N TRP A 124 -12.84 -5.52 7.48
CA TRP A 124 -11.70 -6.02 8.25
C TRP A 124 -10.89 -4.90 8.89
N TRP A 125 -11.03 -3.69 8.36
CA TRP A 125 -10.14 -2.58 8.61
C TRP A 125 -10.86 -1.37 9.21
N THR A 126 -10.20 -0.73 10.14
CA THR A 126 -10.52 0.64 10.58
C THR A 126 -9.51 1.59 9.95
N LEU A 127 -10.02 2.62 9.26
CA LEU A 127 -9.22 3.67 8.63
C LEU A 127 -9.49 5.01 9.32
N ASN A 128 -8.44 5.63 9.85
CA ASN A 128 -8.48 6.96 10.45
C ASN A 128 -7.89 8.00 9.50
N ALA A 129 -8.68 8.99 9.13
CA ALA A 129 -8.34 10.00 8.12
C ALA A 129 -7.63 11.25 8.68
N GLY A 130 -7.15 11.24 9.94
CA GLY A 130 -6.36 12.33 10.49
C GLY A 130 -7.13 13.57 10.96
N GLY A 131 -8.42 13.47 11.24
CA GLY A 131 -9.25 14.54 11.79
C GLY A 131 -8.90 14.85 13.26
N GLY A 132 -7.73 15.43 13.52
CA GLY A 132 -7.22 15.74 14.87
C GLY A 132 -6.35 14.65 15.50
N GLY A 133 -5.99 13.60 14.74
CA GLY A 133 -5.16 12.48 15.18
C GLY A 133 -4.25 11.91 14.09
N SER A 134 -3.68 10.75 14.34
CA SER A 134 -2.82 10.04 13.38
C SER A 134 -3.63 9.49 12.21
N MET A 135 -3.06 9.55 11.00
CA MET A 135 -3.57 8.84 9.82
C MET A 135 -3.03 7.42 9.85
N ASN A 136 -3.91 6.43 10.00
CA ASN A 136 -3.55 5.02 9.97
C ASN A 136 -4.71 4.14 9.52
N MET A 137 -4.38 2.94 9.06
CA MET A 137 -5.34 1.87 8.82
C MET A 137 -4.84 0.61 9.52
N TYR A 138 -5.72 -0.09 10.24
CA TYR A 138 -5.35 -1.28 10.98
C TYR A 138 -6.45 -2.35 10.93
N HIS A 139 -6.04 -3.60 11.09
CA HIS A 139 -6.97 -4.72 11.21
C HIS A 139 -7.73 -4.64 12.53
N ASN A 140 -9.04 -4.85 12.50
CA ASN A 140 -9.91 -4.66 13.67
C ASN A 140 -9.53 -5.53 14.88
N ASP A 141 -9.08 -6.76 14.64
CA ASP A 141 -8.68 -7.70 15.70
C ASP A 141 -7.18 -7.62 16.04
N HIS A 142 -6.36 -6.91 15.24
CA HIS A 142 -4.90 -6.89 15.36
C HIS A 142 -4.30 -5.49 15.21
N ARG A 143 -4.88 -4.54 15.92
CA ARG A 143 -4.61 -3.10 15.79
C ARG A 143 -3.12 -2.73 15.84
N GLU A 144 -2.35 -3.36 16.73
CA GLU A 144 -0.96 -2.99 16.99
C GLU A 144 0.03 -3.75 16.10
N THR A 145 -0.39 -4.89 15.57
CA THR A 145 0.50 -5.81 14.84
C THR A 145 0.23 -5.88 13.35
N TRP A 146 -0.94 -5.41 12.88
CA TRP A 146 -1.32 -5.43 11.47
C TRP A 146 -1.88 -4.08 11.06
N ARG A 147 -0.98 -3.21 10.57
CA ARG A 147 -1.32 -1.81 10.34
C ARG A 147 -0.42 -1.12 9.33
N VAL A 148 -0.89 0.00 8.83
CA VAL A 148 -0.12 0.97 8.05
C VAL A 148 -0.34 2.37 8.62
N ASP A 149 0.74 3.11 8.77
CA ASP A 149 0.76 4.46 9.32
C ASP A 149 1.25 5.46 8.27
N ALA A 150 0.63 6.64 8.23
CA ALA A 150 1.11 7.75 7.44
C ALA A 150 2.03 8.63 8.28
N GLN A 151 3.24 8.85 7.80
CA GLN A 151 4.26 9.67 8.46
C GLN A 151 4.89 10.62 7.46
N THR A 152 5.19 11.86 7.87
CA THR A 152 6.01 12.74 7.05
C THR A 152 7.48 12.35 7.18
N CYS A 153 8.18 12.39 6.05
CA CYS A 153 9.59 12.11 5.99
C CYS A 153 10.39 13.40 6.23
N ARG A 154 11.21 13.38 7.30
CA ARG A 154 12.21 14.43 7.63
C ARG A 154 13.52 13.74 7.95
N GLU A 155 14.65 14.39 7.64
CA GLU A 155 15.97 13.85 7.97
C GLU A 155 16.12 13.49 9.46
N GLU A 156 15.48 14.29 10.33
CA GLU A 156 15.46 14.12 11.78
C GLU A 156 14.73 12.84 12.22
N ASN A 157 13.84 12.29 11.38
CA ASN A 157 13.02 11.11 11.67
C ASN A 157 13.48 9.86 10.91
N SER A 158 14.68 9.86 10.32
CA SER A 158 15.17 8.71 9.55
C SER A 158 15.17 7.39 10.35
N GLU A 159 15.46 7.46 11.65
CA GLU A 159 15.44 6.30 12.56
C GLU A 159 14.03 5.68 12.75
N ALA A 160 12.96 6.48 12.57
CA ALA A 160 11.60 5.96 12.67
C ALA A 160 11.26 5.00 11.52
N PHE A 161 12.00 5.06 10.40
CA PHE A 161 11.87 4.14 9.28
C PHE A 161 12.66 2.84 9.49
N ALA A 162 13.66 2.83 10.39
CA ALA A 162 14.46 1.64 10.71
C ALA A 162 13.71 0.59 11.54
N GLY A 163 12.59 0.94 12.13
CA GLY A 163 11.94 0.18 13.21
C GLY A 163 10.86 -0.83 12.79
N LEU A 164 10.60 -1.04 11.49
CA LEU A 164 9.56 -2.00 11.06
C LEU A 164 10.03 -3.47 11.08
N HIS A 165 11.14 -3.78 11.73
CA HIS A 165 11.60 -5.15 11.86
C HIS A 165 10.73 -5.91 12.89
N ALA A 166 9.74 -6.64 12.39
CA ALA A 166 9.04 -7.63 13.18
C ALA A 166 9.34 -9.01 12.57
N ALA A 167 9.84 -9.94 13.39
CA ALA A 167 9.90 -11.33 13.00
C ALA A 167 8.49 -11.78 12.58
N GLU A 168 8.37 -12.45 11.44
CA GLU A 168 7.10 -12.96 10.90
C GLU A 168 6.12 -11.88 10.36
N ALA A 169 6.56 -10.65 10.12
CA ALA A 169 5.75 -9.61 9.48
C ALA A 169 6.35 -9.20 8.14
N THR A 170 5.51 -8.86 7.16
CA THR A 170 5.95 -8.22 5.92
C THR A 170 6.02 -6.70 6.14
N PRO A 171 7.22 -6.11 6.28
CA PRO A 171 7.35 -4.66 6.29
C PRO A 171 7.21 -4.11 4.87
N PHE A 172 6.59 -2.94 4.74
CA PHE A 172 6.53 -2.25 3.46
C PHE A 172 6.57 -0.73 3.62
N TYR A 173 7.12 -0.07 2.63
CA TYR A 173 7.26 1.38 2.59
C TYR A 173 6.70 1.91 1.26
N ILE A 174 5.91 2.95 1.33
CA ILE A 174 5.38 3.67 0.18
C ILE A 174 5.85 5.12 0.26
N PHE A 175 6.59 5.55 -0.75
CA PHE A 175 7.09 6.92 -0.88
C PHE A 175 6.28 7.64 -1.97
N ASP A 176 5.37 8.52 -1.58
CA ASP A 176 4.67 9.38 -2.52
C ASP A 176 5.51 10.64 -2.80
N GLU A 177 5.68 10.99 -4.10
CA GLU A 177 6.59 12.04 -4.53
C GLU A 177 8.05 11.81 -4.07
N ALA A 178 8.57 10.61 -4.30
CA ALA A 178 9.88 10.16 -3.84
C ALA A 178 11.07 11.07 -4.22
N SER A 179 10.95 11.87 -5.30
CA SER A 179 11.97 12.85 -5.71
C SER A 179 12.26 13.93 -4.68
N ALA A 180 11.38 14.10 -3.71
CA ALA A 180 11.49 15.09 -2.68
C ALA A 180 11.77 14.48 -1.29
N VAL A 181 11.98 13.15 -1.23
CA VAL A 181 12.35 12.42 -0.01
C VAL A 181 13.88 12.48 0.14
N PRO A 182 14.43 12.84 1.31
CA PRO A 182 15.86 12.86 1.54
C PRO A 182 16.52 11.49 1.30
N ASP A 183 17.67 11.46 0.61
CA ASP A 183 18.39 10.22 0.27
C ASP A 183 18.67 9.34 1.48
N LYS A 184 18.96 9.96 2.63
CA LYS A 184 19.20 9.27 3.91
C LYS A 184 18.08 8.31 4.33
N ILE A 185 16.84 8.57 3.90
CA ILE A 185 15.68 7.72 4.23
C ILE A 185 15.71 6.42 3.43
N PHE A 186 16.26 6.44 2.22
CA PHE A 186 16.43 5.23 1.41
C PHE A 186 17.61 4.36 1.86
N GLU A 187 18.52 4.90 2.67
CA GLU A 187 19.69 4.19 3.20
C GLU A 187 19.39 3.40 4.46
N VAL A 188 18.27 3.72 5.14
CA VAL A 188 17.82 3.02 6.36
C VAL A 188 17.12 1.73 5.93
N ARG A 189 17.87 0.65 5.85
CA ARG A 189 17.42 -0.70 5.49
C ARG A 189 17.56 -1.68 6.65
#